data_e4174a9738a0910000e80254a4a592fc
#
_entry.id   e4174a9738a0910000e80254a4a592fc
#
_cell.length_a   1.000
_cell.length_b   1.000
_cell.length_c   1.000
_cell.angle_alpha   90.00
_cell.angle_beta   90.00
_cell.angle_gamma   90.00
#
_symmetry.space_group_name_H-M   'P 1'
#
loop_
_entity.id
_entity.type
_entity.pdbx_description
1 polymer ?
#
loop_
_entity_poly.entity_id
_entity_poly.type
_entity_poly.pdbx_seq_one_letter_code
_entity_poly.pdbx_strand_id
1 'polypeptide(L)'
;FGFLGSNGCGKSTTMKMLTGLLPASEGDAWLFGQKVNPKDIETRRRVGYMSQAFSLYGEQTVRQNLVLHARLFHVPESEVPGRVQAMVERFGLQEEIDSLPDALPLGLRQRLSLAVAMVHQPELLILDEPTSGVDPVARDNFWRLLIELSRRDRVTIFISTHFMNEAERCDRI
;
A
#
# COMPACT_ATOMS: atom_id res chain seq x y z
N PHE A 1 -2.32 3.03 12.65
CA PHE A 1 -2.02 4.42 13.02
C PHE A 1 -2.54 5.36 11.94
N GLY A 2 -3.30 6.39 12.35
CA GLY A 2 -3.79 7.45 11.48
C GLY A 2 -2.86 8.67 11.52
N PHE A 3 -2.50 9.20 10.35
CA PHE A 3 -1.74 10.43 10.20
C PHE A 3 -2.66 11.49 9.58
N LEU A 4 -3.36 12.19 10.47
CA LEU A 4 -4.36 13.18 10.10
C LEU A 4 -3.71 14.55 9.83
N GLY A 5 -4.14 15.20 8.77
CA GLY A 5 -3.69 16.56 8.46
C GLY A 5 -4.33 17.09 7.18
N SER A 6 -4.37 18.41 7.04
CA SER A 6 -4.87 19.08 5.83
C SER A 6 -4.01 18.81 4.60
N ASN A 7 -4.56 19.05 3.41
CA ASN A 7 -3.78 18.95 2.19
C ASN A 7 -2.62 19.95 2.19
N GLY A 8 -1.45 19.50 1.73
CA GLY A 8 -0.24 20.34 1.68
C GLY A 8 0.53 20.46 3.01
N CYS A 9 0.10 19.84 4.11
CA CYS A 9 0.81 19.91 5.41
C CYS A 9 2.06 19.01 5.52
N GLY A 10 2.46 18.32 4.43
CA GLY A 10 3.68 17.53 4.40
C GLY A 10 3.52 16.03 4.68
N LYS A 11 2.28 15.49 4.76
CA LYS A 11 2.03 14.05 5.01
C LYS A 11 2.79 13.15 4.05
N SER A 12 2.59 13.33 2.74
CA SER A 12 3.25 12.52 1.69
C SER A 12 4.77 12.65 1.74
N THR A 13 5.29 13.84 2.04
CA THR A 13 6.74 14.07 2.20
C THR A 13 7.28 13.27 3.37
N THR A 14 6.61 13.32 4.51
CA THR A 14 6.99 12.55 5.72
C THR A 14 6.97 11.05 5.41
N MET A 15 5.91 10.54 4.75
CA MET A 15 5.83 9.13 4.39
C MET A 15 6.95 8.68 3.45
N LYS A 16 7.31 9.51 2.47
CA LYS A 16 8.45 9.24 1.57
C LYS A 16 9.80 9.25 2.31
N MET A 17 9.96 10.10 3.32
CA MET A 17 11.15 10.08 4.17
C MET A 17 11.20 8.81 5.04
N LEU A 18 10.08 8.40 5.62
CA LEU A 18 9.99 7.15 6.41
C LEU A 18 10.27 5.90 5.57
N THR A 19 9.88 5.89 4.29
CA THR A 19 10.17 4.77 3.37
C THR A 19 11.58 4.81 2.77
N GLY A 20 12.36 5.86 3.05
CA GLY A 20 13.66 6.08 2.42
C GLY A 20 13.59 6.46 0.94
N LEU A 21 12.40 6.81 0.41
CA LEU A 21 12.23 7.30 -0.95
C LEU A 21 12.69 8.76 -1.12
N LEU A 22 12.70 9.50 -0.01
CA LEU A 22 13.17 10.89 0.04
C LEU A 22 14.14 11.03 1.22
N PRO A 23 15.35 11.56 1.03
CA PRO A 23 16.24 11.85 2.15
C PRO A 23 15.69 13.01 2.99
N ALA A 24 15.81 12.90 4.31
CA ALA A 24 15.50 14.00 5.21
C ALA A 24 16.60 15.06 5.13
N SER A 25 16.23 16.35 5.18
CA SER A 25 17.19 17.46 5.23
C SER A 25 17.84 17.54 6.62
N GLU A 26 17.06 17.29 7.66
CA GLU A 26 17.49 17.31 9.07
C GLU A 26 16.72 16.25 9.87
N GLY A 27 17.27 15.86 11.03
CA GLY A 27 16.66 14.89 11.92
C GLY A 27 16.85 13.44 11.46
N ASP A 28 16.31 12.54 12.24
CA ASP A 28 16.45 11.10 12.07
C ASP A 28 15.08 10.40 12.16
N ALA A 29 14.95 9.29 11.45
CA ALA A 29 13.80 8.40 11.54
C ALA A 29 14.27 6.96 11.75
N TRP A 30 13.46 6.16 12.45
CA TRP A 30 13.73 4.74 12.69
C TRP A 30 12.55 3.89 12.25
N LEU A 31 12.84 2.81 11.53
CA LEU A 31 11.88 1.74 11.22
C LEU A 31 12.46 0.42 11.76
N PHE A 32 11.60 -0.37 12.40
CA PHE A 32 11.98 -1.68 12.97
C PHE A 32 13.22 -1.59 13.89
N GLY A 33 13.38 -0.46 14.61
CA GLY A 33 14.53 -0.23 15.49
C GLY A 33 15.83 0.15 14.79
N GLN A 34 15.81 0.31 13.46
CA GLN A 34 16.96 0.73 12.66
C GLN A 34 16.76 2.13 12.10
N LYS A 35 17.83 2.92 12.01
CA LYS A 35 17.79 4.24 11.37
C LYS A 35 17.48 4.07 9.88
N VAL A 36 16.50 4.82 9.41
CA VAL A 36 16.10 4.80 7.99
C VAL A 36 17.29 5.20 7.12
N ASN A 37 17.66 4.31 6.21
CA ASN A 37 18.71 4.53 5.24
C ASN A 37 18.12 4.30 3.83
N PRO A 38 18.14 5.32 2.94
CA PRO A 38 17.65 5.18 1.56
C PRO A 38 18.33 4.06 0.75
N LYS A 39 19.52 3.62 1.16
CA LYS A 39 20.27 2.56 0.51
C LYS A 39 19.95 1.16 1.07
N ASP A 40 19.22 1.08 2.18
CA ASP A 40 18.89 -0.18 2.82
C ASP A 40 17.67 -0.83 2.13
N ILE A 41 17.95 -1.78 1.25
CA ILE A 41 16.94 -2.54 0.51
C ILE A 41 16.22 -3.52 1.42
N GLU A 42 16.88 -4.11 2.42
CA GLU A 42 16.29 -5.10 3.30
C GLU A 42 15.19 -4.50 4.18
N THR A 43 15.41 -3.33 4.75
CA THR A 43 14.35 -2.62 5.48
C THR A 43 13.18 -2.26 4.56
N ARG A 44 13.43 -1.86 3.32
CA ARG A 44 12.37 -1.54 2.34
C ARG A 44 11.54 -2.75 1.93
N ARG A 45 12.12 -3.95 1.88
CA ARG A 45 11.39 -5.19 1.61
C ARG A 45 10.34 -5.53 2.67
N ARG A 46 10.49 -5.03 3.88
CA ARG A 46 9.54 -5.23 4.98
C ARG A 46 8.40 -4.21 4.96
N VAL A 47 8.44 -3.24 4.04
CA VAL A 47 7.46 -2.16 3.92
C VAL A 47 6.72 -2.27 2.59
N GLY A 48 5.40 -2.27 2.65
CA GLY A 48 4.53 -2.03 1.50
C GLY A 48 4.18 -0.54 1.46
N TYR A 49 4.31 0.08 0.30
CA TYR A 49 3.98 1.49 0.12
C TYR A 49 2.95 1.68 -0.98
N MET A 50 1.89 2.39 -0.65
CA MET A 50 0.88 2.82 -1.61
C MET A 50 0.83 4.35 -1.63
N SER A 51 1.26 4.95 -2.74
CA SER A 51 1.21 6.39 -2.94
C SER A 51 -0.19 6.86 -3.32
N GLN A 52 -0.47 8.14 -3.13
CA GLN A 52 -1.72 8.77 -3.55
C GLN A 52 -1.93 8.67 -5.08
N ALA A 53 -0.86 8.84 -5.85
CA ALA A 53 -0.86 8.53 -7.28
C ALA A 53 -0.60 7.04 -7.48
N PHE A 54 -1.37 6.39 -8.37
CA PHE A 54 -1.18 4.97 -8.64
C PHE A 54 0.24 4.68 -9.15
N SER A 55 0.96 3.81 -8.43
CA SER A 55 2.27 3.31 -8.84
C SER A 55 2.15 2.05 -9.70
N LEU A 56 1.05 1.93 -10.45
CA LEU A 56 0.78 0.81 -11.34
C LEU A 56 1.31 1.10 -12.74
N TYR A 57 1.76 0.07 -13.40
CA TYR A 57 2.12 0.13 -14.81
C TYR A 57 0.85 -0.01 -15.65
N GLY A 58 0.41 1.11 -16.25
CA GLY A 58 -0.86 1.19 -16.99
C GLY A 58 -0.91 0.28 -18.23
N GLU A 59 0.24 -0.07 -18.79
CA GLU A 59 0.39 -0.94 -19.95
C GLU A 59 0.44 -2.44 -19.58
N GLN A 60 0.45 -2.76 -18.28
CA GLN A 60 0.49 -4.11 -17.75
C GLN A 60 -0.88 -4.49 -17.18
N THR A 61 -1.32 -5.71 -17.41
CA THR A 61 -2.56 -6.21 -16.81
C THR A 61 -2.46 -6.29 -15.28
N VAL A 62 -3.59 -6.53 -14.60
CA VAL A 62 -3.63 -6.82 -13.15
C VAL A 62 -2.63 -7.91 -12.79
N ARG A 63 -2.67 -9.05 -13.51
CA ARG A 63 -1.72 -10.17 -13.32
C ARG A 63 -0.27 -9.73 -13.48
N GLN A 64 0.03 -9.02 -14.56
CA GLN A 64 1.39 -8.59 -14.87
C GLN A 64 1.92 -7.61 -13.85
N ASN A 65 1.10 -6.67 -13.36
CA ASN A 65 1.47 -5.78 -12.27
C ASN A 65 1.84 -6.55 -11.00
N LEU A 66 1.02 -7.53 -10.59
CA LEU A 66 1.30 -8.35 -9.41
C LEU A 66 2.58 -9.18 -9.56
N VAL A 67 2.77 -9.84 -10.71
CA VAL A 67 3.98 -10.62 -11.01
C VAL A 67 5.22 -9.72 -10.99
N LEU A 68 5.16 -8.57 -11.65
CA LEU A 68 6.28 -7.62 -11.70
C LEU A 68 6.70 -7.16 -10.30
N HIS A 69 5.73 -6.76 -9.48
CA HIS A 69 6.04 -6.29 -8.11
C HIS A 69 6.53 -7.44 -7.21
N ALA A 70 5.97 -8.65 -7.33
CA ALA A 70 6.50 -9.80 -6.62
C ALA A 70 7.99 -10.03 -6.93
N ARG A 71 8.37 -9.93 -8.20
CA ARG A 71 9.78 -10.05 -8.65
C ARG A 71 10.64 -8.87 -8.19
N LEU A 72 10.14 -7.64 -8.25
CA LEU A 72 10.86 -6.45 -7.76
C LEU A 72 11.19 -6.53 -6.26
N PHE A 73 10.30 -7.15 -5.49
CA PHE A 73 10.52 -7.41 -4.07
C PHE A 73 11.19 -8.77 -3.78
N HIS A 74 11.73 -9.41 -4.83
CA HIS A 74 12.49 -10.67 -4.74
C HIS A 74 11.73 -11.84 -4.08
N VAL A 75 10.42 -11.93 -4.32
CA VAL A 75 9.66 -13.13 -4.00
C VAL A 75 10.25 -14.29 -4.83
N PRO A 76 10.54 -15.45 -4.22
CA PRO A 76 11.08 -16.62 -4.94
C PRO A 76 10.19 -16.97 -6.15
N GLU A 77 10.78 -17.22 -7.30
CA GLU A 77 10.05 -17.44 -8.55
C GLU A 77 9.03 -18.60 -8.43
N SER A 78 9.36 -19.62 -7.65
CA SER A 78 8.46 -20.74 -7.36
C SER A 78 7.22 -20.35 -6.55
N GLU A 79 7.28 -19.25 -5.79
CA GLU A 79 6.18 -18.76 -4.97
C GLU A 79 5.31 -17.70 -5.71
N VAL A 80 5.86 -17.05 -6.75
CA VAL A 80 5.16 -15.95 -7.44
C VAL A 80 3.76 -16.33 -7.89
N PRO A 81 3.52 -17.49 -8.56
CA PRO A 81 2.17 -17.84 -9.00
C PRO A 81 1.17 -17.95 -7.84
N GLY A 82 1.56 -18.61 -6.75
CA GLY A 82 0.73 -18.76 -5.56
C GLY A 82 0.45 -17.43 -4.86
N ARG A 83 1.45 -16.54 -4.77
CA ARG A 83 1.30 -15.19 -4.21
C ARG A 83 0.33 -14.35 -5.03
N VAL A 84 0.48 -14.35 -6.34
CA VAL A 84 -0.41 -13.62 -7.25
C VAL A 84 -1.84 -14.12 -7.12
N GLN A 85 -2.03 -15.46 -7.14
CA GLN A 85 -3.37 -16.04 -6.98
C GLN A 85 -4.01 -15.65 -5.64
N ALA A 86 -3.28 -15.74 -4.54
CA ALA A 86 -3.76 -15.33 -3.23
C ALA A 86 -4.15 -13.84 -3.18
N MET A 87 -3.38 -12.96 -3.83
CA MET A 87 -3.71 -11.53 -3.92
C MET A 87 -4.98 -11.30 -4.75
N VAL A 88 -5.10 -11.96 -5.88
CA VAL A 88 -6.27 -11.86 -6.77
C VAL A 88 -7.55 -12.27 -6.02
N GLU A 89 -7.53 -13.40 -5.33
CA GLU A 89 -8.67 -13.91 -4.55
C GLU A 89 -9.02 -12.98 -3.39
N ARG A 90 -8.02 -12.60 -2.62
CA ARG A 90 -8.21 -11.79 -1.43
C ARG A 90 -8.76 -10.40 -1.70
N PHE A 91 -8.30 -9.77 -2.78
CA PHE A 91 -8.69 -8.41 -3.13
C PHE A 91 -9.85 -8.35 -4.15
N GLY A 92 -10.43 -9.50 -4.52
CA GLY A 92 -11.59 -9.59 -5.40
C GLY A 92 -11.29 -9.07 -6.81
N LEU A 93 -10.19 -9.55 -7.42
CA LEU A 93 -9.69 -9.13 -8.72
C LEU A 93 -9.78 -10.24 -9.79
N GLN A 94 -10.55 -11.30 -9.52
CA GLN A 94 -10.59 -12.49 -10.38
C GLN A 94 -11.12 -12.18 -11.78
N GLU A 95 -12.18 -11.39 -11.85
CA GLU A 95 -12.83 -11.06 -13.13
C GLU A 95 -12.00 -10.11 -13.98
N GLU A 96 -11.15 -9.29 -13.33
CA GLU A 96 -10.34 -8.26 -13.98
C GLU A 96 -8.86 -8.63 -14.15
N ILE A 97 -8.51 -9.89 -13.93
CA ILE A 97 -7.11 -10.31 -13.84
C ILE A 97 -6.30 -10.03 -15.13
N ASP A 98 -6.94 -10.02 -16.26
CA ASP A 98 -6.33 -9.73 -17.56
C ASP A 98 -6.68 -8.31 -18.08
N SER A 99 -7.36 -7.50 -17.25
CA SER A 99 -7.68 -6.11 -17.56
C SER A 99 -6.51 -5.18 -17.27
N LEU A 100 -6.45 -4.04 -17.98
CA LEU A 100 -5.50 -2.97 -17.69
C LEU A 100 -5.99 -2.12 -16.51
N PRO A 101 -5.10 -1.55 -15.68
CA PRO A 101 -5.46 -0.71 -14.55
C PRO A 101 -6.41 0.45 -14.90
N ASP A 102 -6.21 1.08 -16.05
CA ASP A 102 -7.02 2.23 -16.46
C ASP A 102 -8.46 1.84 -16.90
N ALA A 103 -8.70 0.58 -17.20
CA ALA A 103 -10.04 0.07 -17.46
C ALA A 103 -10.84 -0.22 -16.18
N LEU A 104 -10.17 -0.26 -15.02
CA LEU A 104 -10.80 -0.58 -13.74
C LEU A 104 -11.55 0.63 -13.16
N PRO A 105 -12.73 0.42 -12.55
CA PRO A 105 -13.31 1.39 -11.64
C PRO A 105 -12.32 1.78 -10.52
N LEU A 106 -12.41 3.02 -10.04
CA LEU A 106 -11.45 3.57 -9.07
C LEU A 106 -11.29 2.68 -7.82
N GLY A 107 -12.38 2.14 -7.28
CA GLY A 107 -12.34 1.25 -6.12
C GLY A 107 -11.57 -0.06 -6.36
N LEU A 108 -11.67 -0.65 -7.56
CA LEU A 108 -10.89 -1.84 -7.93
C LEU A 108 -9.43 -1.48 -8.19
N ARG A 109 -9.16 -0.32 -8.76
CA ARG A 109 -7.78 0.18 -8.93
C ARG A 109 -7.09 0.39 -7.58
N GLN A 110 -7.82 0.89 -6.58
CA GLN A 110 -7.32 1.00 -5.21
C GLN A 110 -7.02 -0.37 -4.59
N ARG A 111 -7.91 -1.36 -4.79
CA ARG A 111 -7.65 -2.73 -4.32
C ARG A 111 -6.44 -3.35 -5.01
N LEU A 112 -6.26 -3.13 -6.30
CA LEU A 112 -5.07 -3.57 -7.02
C LEU A 112 -3.79 -2.93 -6.45
N SER A 113 -3.81 -1.62 -6.19
CA SER A 113 -2.67 -0.92 -5.60
C SER A 113 -2.32 -1.48 -4.21
N LEU A 114 -3.33 -1.81 -3.40
CA LEU A 114 -3.13 -2.45 -2.10
C LEU A 114 -2.60 -3.88 -2.26
N ALA A 115 -3.14 -4.67 -3.22
CA ALA A 115 -2.67 -6.02 -3.51
C ALA A 115 -1.19 -6.03 -3.94
N VAL A 116 -0.79 -5.08 -4.78
CA VAL A 116 0.60 -4.89 -5.20
C VAL A 116 1.49 -4.54 -4.01
N ALA A 117 1.05 -3.66 -3.12
CA ALA A 117 1.80 -3.30 -1.92
C ALA A 117 1.91 -4.47 -0.92
N MET A 118 1.03 -5.48 -1.02
CA MET A 118 0.97 -6.65 -0.14
C MET A 118 1.62 -7.91 -0.69
N VAL A 119 1.92 -7.98 -2.01
CA VAL A 119 2.33 -9.23 -2.69
C VAL A 119 3.58 -9.88 -2.09
N HIS A 120 4.48 -9.08 -1.53
CA HIS A 120 5.70 -9.53 -0.87
C HIS A 120 5.56 -9.76 0.65
N GLN A 121 4.33 -9.65 1.19
CA GLN A 121 3.99 -9.83 2.60
C GLN A 121 4.76 -8.92 3.57
N PRO A 122 4.62 -7.61 3.45
CA PRO A 122 5.30 -6.65 4.32
C PRO A 122 4.78 -6.74 5.77
N GLU A 123 5.62 -6.36 6.72
CA GLU A 123 5.26 -6.21 8.14
C GLU A 123 4.57 -4.85 8.42
N LEU A 124 4.87 -3.86 7.60
CA LEU A 124 4.34 -2.50 7.67
C LEU A 124 3.78 -2.06 6.32
N LEU A 125 2.55 -1.58 6.32
CA LEU A 125 1.95 -0.87 5.19
C LEU A 125 1.94 0.63 5.47
N ILE A 126 2.44 1.42 4.53
CA ILE A 126 2.36 2.88 4.53
C ILE A 126 1.45 3.28 3.36
N LEU A 127 0.31 3.88 3.69
CA LEU A 127 -0.76 4.20 2.74
C LEU A 127 -0.98 5.72 2.72
N ASP A 128 -0.73 6.35 1.58
CA ASP A 128 -0.86 7.80 1.41
C ASP A 128 -2.18 8.16 0.76
N GLU A 129 -3.14 8.61 1.56
CA GLU A 129 -4.51 8.97 1.18
C GLU A 129 -5.20 7.93 0.26
N PRO A 130 -5.24 6.65 0.65
CA PRO A 130 -5.58 5.54 -0.25
C PRO A 130 -7.04 5.55 -0.72
N THR A 131 -7.91 6.32 -0.08
CA THR A 131 -9.34 6.39 -0.38
C THR A 131 -9.78 7.73 -0.97
N SER A 132 -8.81 8.58 -1.33
CA SER A 132 -9.09 9.88 -1.95
C SER A 132 -9.84 9.71 -3.27
N GLY A 133 -10.98 10.40 -3.42
CA GLY A 133 -11.81 10.34 -4.62
C GLY A 133 -12.65 9.06 -4.79
N VAL A 134 -12.55 8.10 -3.88
CA VAL A 134 -13.31 6.84 -3.92
C VAL A 134 -14.72 7.06 -3.40
N ASP A 135 -15.72 6.46 -4.04
CA ASP A 135 -17.10 6.50 -3.60
C ASP A 135 -17.27 5.88 -2.19
N PRO A 136 -18.33 6.27 -1.45
CA PRO A 136 -18.48 5.83 -0.06
C PRO A 136 -18.56 4.30 0.12
N VAL A 137 -19.16 3.58 -0.79
CA VAL A 137 -19.32 2.11 -0.70
C VAL A 137 -17.98 1.41 -0.93
N ALA A 138 -17.27 1.78 -1.98
CA ALA A 138 -15.94 1.23 -2.27
C ALA A 138 -14.94 1.61 -1.17
N ARG A 139 -15.04 2.82 -0.62
CA ARG A 139 -14.24 3.27 0.53
C ARG A 139 -14.47 2.39 1.76
N ASP A 140 -15.71 2.12 2.11
CA ASP A 140 -16.03 1.28 3.27
C ASP A 140 -15.54 -0.15 3.10
N ASN A 141 -15.67 -0.72 1.89
CA ASN A 141 -15.11 -2.03 1.56
C ASN A 141 -13.58 -2.04 1.64
N PHE A 142 -12.91 -0.97 1.22
CA PHE A 142 -11.46 -0.84 1.34
C PHE A 142 -11.02 -0.81 2.81
N TRP A 143 -11.73 -0.06 3.66
CA TRP A 143 -11.46 -0.02 5.10
C TRP A 143 -11.66 -1.39 5.78
N ARG A 144 -12.65 -2.18 5.35
CA ARG A 144 -12.81 -3.56 5.85
C ARG A 144 -11.58 -4.41 5.54
N LEU A 145 -11.04 -4.32 4.32
CA LEU A 145 -9.79 -5.00 3.96
C LEU A 145 -8.61 -4.57 4.86
N LEU A 146 -8.46 -3.27 5.13
CA LEU A 146 -7.40 -2.77 6.02
C LEU A 146 -7.54 -3.31 7.43
N ILE A 147 -8.76 -3.35 7.97
CA ILE A 147 -9.04 -3.90 9.30
C ILE A 147 -8.69 -5.39 9.33
N GLU A 148 -9.05 -6.17 8.31
CA GLU A 148 -8.69 -7.58 8.21
C GLU A 148 -7.18 -7.79 8.16
N LEU A 149 -6.46 -7.04 7.33
CA LEU A 149 -5.00 -7.07 7.26
C LEU A 149 -4.35 -6.79 8.63
N SER A 150 -4.87 -5.79 9.35
CA SER A 150 -4.34 -5.43 10.67
C SER A 150 -4.65 -6.49 11.74
N ARG A 151 -5.89 -7.01 11.78
CA ARG A 151 -6.36 -7.87 12.88
C ARG A 151 -6.02 -9.35 12.68
N ARG A 152 -6.14 -9.86 11.46
CA ARG A 152 -5.90 -11.27 11.15
C ARG A 152 -4.43 -11.54 10.80
N ASP A 153 -3.85 -10.70 9.94
CA ASP A 153 -2.48 -10.92 9.45
C ASP A 153 -1.43 -10.15 10.26
N ARG A 154 -1.87 -9.36 11.24
CA ARG A 154 -1.01 -8.58 12.13
C ARG A 154 -0.08 -7.59 11.39
N VAL A 155 -0.51 -7.12 10.23
CA VAL A 155 0.20 -6.09 9.50
C VAL A 155 0.02 -4.76 10.21
N THR A 156 1.11 -4.07 10.52
CA THR A 156 1.07 -2.70 11.01
C THR A 156 0.71 -1.77 9.86
N ILE A 157 -0.32 -0.93 10.04
CA ILE A 157 -0.75 0.01 9.00
C ILE A 157 -0.56 1.43 9.48
N PHE A 158 0.15 2.23 8.68
CA PHE A 158 0.32 3.67 8.83
C PHE A 158 -0.35 4.35 7.63
N ILE A 159 -1.45 5.05 7.89
CA ILE A 159 -2.31 5.62 6.85
C ILE A 159 -2.43 7.13 7.02
N SER A 160 -2.20 7.89 5.95
CA SER A 160 -2.52 9.31 5.93
C SER A 160 -3.94 9.53 5.42
N THR A 161 -4.60 10.50 6.01
CA THR A 161 -5.92 10.97 5.57
C THR A 161 -6.13 12.42 5.96
N HIS A 162 -7.01 13.09 5.24
CA HIS A 162 -7.54 14.39 5.62
C HIS A 162 -9.00 14.29 6.11
N PHE A 163 -9.57 13.09 6.18
CA PHE A 163 -10.92 12.82 6.66
C PHE A 163 -10.92 12.36 8.12
N MET A 164 -11.60 13.09 8.99
CA MET A 164 -11.70 12.78 10.41
C MET A 164 -12.34 11.41 10.67
N ASN A 165 -13.41 11.08 9.94
CA ASN A 165 -14.13 9.81 10.05
C ASN A 165 -13.29 8.58 9.64
N GLU A 166 -12.22 8.76 8.89
CA GLU A 166 -11.25 7.71 8.59
C GLU A 166 -10.22 7.58 9.71
N ALA A 167 -9.74 8.71 10.24
CA ALA A 167 -8.81 8.70 11.36
C ALA A 167 -9.42 8.01 12.60
N GLU A 168 -10.72 8.20 12.86
CA GLU A 168 -11.46 7.55 13.95
C GLU A 168 -11.48 6.01 13.85
N ARG A 169 -11.25 5.43 12.67
CA ARG A 169 -11.12 3.98 12.47
C ARG A 169 -9.76 3.43 12.88
N CYS A 170 -8.80 4.29 13.15
CA CYS A 170 -7.45 3.92 13.56
C CYS A 170 -7.34 3.71 15.07
N ASP A 171 -6.46 2.80 15.51
CA ASP A 171 -6.21 2.57 16.94
C ASP A 171 -5.49 3.73 17.62
N ARG A 172 -4.75 4.51 16.84
CA ARG A 172 -4.01 5.72 17.29
C ARG A 172 -3.99 6.75 16.16
N ILE A 173 -4.02 8.01 16.53
CA ILE A 173 -3.89 9.18 15.65
C ILE A 173 -2.71 9.99 16.11
#